data_7b918be9c7efc9b3ba40cebcecb57cbf
#
_entry.id   7b918be9c7efc9b3ba40cebcecb57cbf
#
_cell.length_a   1.000
_cell.length_b   1.000
_cell.length_c   1.000
_cell.angle_alpha   90.00
_cell.angle_beta   90.00
_cell.angle_gamma   90.00
#
_symmetry.space_group_name_H-M   'P 1'
#
loop_
_entity.id
_entity.type
_entity.pdbx_description
1 polymer ?
#
loop_
_entity_poly.entity_id
_entity_poly.type
_entity_poly.pdbx_seq_one_letter_code
_entity_poly.pdbx_strand_id
1 'polypeptide(L)'
;MNLQGRRVLITAGGSGIGLAMAHVFTRAGASVFVTDINESALSTLKAELPQVHAVTADAGNAGDVARSVEQAVQALGGLDILINNAGIAGPTGPVEDITLAEWENTLRINITGQFLYVQNALPHLRKGTHPAIVNMSSAAGRLGFAGRTPYSASKWAVIGFTRSLANELGPEGIRVNAICPGAVDGPRIQQVISAKAKMLGKPHAQVEDTYKAQSAMHTMVTADDIANQALFVCSDLALNISGQALAVDGHTEKLF
;
A
#
# COMPACT_ATOMS: atom_id res chain seq x y z
N MET A 1 -20.29 -3.77 3.57
CA MET A 1 -19.34 -3.53 4.70
C MET A 1 -19.55 -2.11 5.18
N ASN A 2 -19.73 -1.91 6.47
CA ASN A 2 -20.01 -0.60 7.06
C ASN A 2 -18.81 -0.19 7.95
N LEU A 3 -18.30 1.03 7.75
CA LEU A 3 -17.25 1.63 8.58
C LEU A 3 -17.72 2.97 9.17
N GLN A 4 -19.02 3.12 9.40
CA GLN A 4 -19.59 4.35 9.96
C GLN A 4 -18.86 4.76 11.25
N GLY A 5 -18.35 5.98 11.28
CA GLY A 5 -17.63 6.55 12.42
C GLY A 5 -16.20 6.05 12.62
N ARG A 6 -15.67 5.17 11.74
CA ARG A 6 -14.27 4.73 11.77
C ARG A 6 -13.35 5.80 11.18
N ARG A 7 -12.20 6.00 11.79
CA ARG A 7 -11.21 7.02 11.48
C ARG A 7 -10.01 6.37 10.79
N VAL A 8 -9.73 6.77 9.56
CA VAL A 8 -8.81 6.06 8.66
C VAL A 8 -7.72 7.01 8.16
N LEU A 9 -6.47 6.63 8.31
CA LEU A 9 -5.32 7.27 7.67
C LEU A 9 -4.83 6.40 6.51
N ILE A 10 -4.78 6.97 5.30
CA ILE A 10 -4.29 6.31 4.08
C ILE A 10 -3.07 7.06 3.56
N THR A 11 -1.93 6.38 3.42
CA THR A 11 -0.71 6.98 2.86
C THR A 11 -0.65 6.82 1.34
N ALA A 12 -0.12 7.82 0.64
CA ALA A 12 -0.10 7.92 -0.84
C ALA A 12 -1.51 7.73 -1.44
N GLY A 13 -2.49 8.46 -0.89
CA GLY A 13 -3.90 8.31 -1.25
C GLY A 13 -4.38 9.26 -2.34
N GLY A 14 -3.51 10.06 -2.95
CA GLY A 14 -3.87 11.01 -4.01
C GLY A 14 -4.07 10.38 -5.38
N SER A 15 -3.67 9.11 -5.58
CA SER A 15 -3.78 8.44 -6.89
C SER A 15 -3.84 6.92 -6.77
N GLY A 16 -4.18 6.24 -7.87
CA GLY A 16 -4.13 4.79 -8.02
C GLY A 16 -4.88 4.04 -6.92
N ILE A 17 -4.23 3.03 -6.32
CA ILE A 17 -4.80 2.18 -5.27
C ILE A 17 -5.24 3.02 -4.05
N GLY A 18 -4.42 3.98 -3.63
CA GLY A 18 -4.72 4.83 -2.47
C GLY A 18 -5.96 5.70 -2.69
N LEU A 19 -6.13 6.26 -3.89
CA LEU A 19 -7.33 7.02 -4.28
C LEU A 19 -8.57 6.12 -4.28
N ALA A 20 -8.48 4.92 -4.87
CA ALA A 20 -9.57 3.95 -4.84
C ALA A 20 -9.96 3.58 -3.41
N MET A 21 -8.98 3.40 -2.51
CA MET A 21 -9.24 3.19 -1.08
C MET A 21 -9.94 4.39 -0.46
N ALA A 22 -9.50 5.65 -0.73
CA ALA A 22 -10.16 6.84 -0.22
C ALA A 22 -11.64 6.88 -0.63
N HIS A 23 -11.97 6.58 -1.89
CA HIS A 23 -13.35 6.48 -2.37
C HIS A 23 -14.15 5.37 -1.67
N VAL A 24 -13.58 4.16 -1.60
CA VAL A 24 -14.28 2.98 -1.05
C VAL A 24 -14.54 3.15 0.45
N PHE A 25 -13.55 3.64 1.21
CA PHE A 25 -13.68 3.84 2.66
C PHE A 25 -14.65 4.98 3.00
N THR A 26 -14.60 6.08 2.23
CA THR A 26 -15.56 7.19 2.38
C THR A 26 -16.99 6.73 2.09
N ARG A 27 -17.22 5.96 1.01
CA ARG A 27 -18.54 5.37 0.71
C ARG A 27 -19.02 4.42 1.79
N ALA A 28 -18.11 3.76 2.50
CA ALA A 28 -18.44 2.89 3.64
C ALA A 28 -18.74 3.66 4.94
N GLY A 29 -18.69 5.00 4.94
CA GLY A 29 -19.02 5.86 6.08
C GLY A 29 -17.84 6.18 6.99
N ALA A 30 -16.61 5.88 6.59
CA ALA A 30 -15.41 6.25 7.35
C ALA A 30 -15.06 7.73 7.19
N SER A 31 -14.49 8.31 8.25
CA SER A 31 -13.80 9.60 8.19
C SER A 31 -12.35 9.35 7.73
N VAL A 32 -11.99 9.91 6.57
CA VAL A 32 -10.71 9.58 5.91
C VAL A 32 -9.76 10.76 5.94
N PHE A 33 -8.51 10.49 6.29
CA PHE A 33 -7.37 11.38 6.13
C PHE A 33 -6.35 10.76 5.17
N VAL A 34 -5.85 11.54 4.23
CA VAL A 34 -4.94 11.09 3.18
C VAL A 34 -3.62 11.85 3.26
N THR A 35 -2.51 11.15 3.07
CA THR A 35 -1.22 11.78 2.77
C THR A 35 -0.75 11.41 1.37
N ASP A 36 -0.08 12.31 0.70
CA ASP A 36 0.63 12.04 -0.55
C ASP A 36 1.79 13.03 -0.70
N ILE A 37 2.82 12.66 -1.46
CA ILE A 37 3.91 13.58 -1.81
C ILE A 37 3.50 14.55 -2.93
N ASN A 38 2.49 14.20 -3.71
CA ASN A 38 2.02 14.95 -4.86
C ASN A 38 0.85 15.87 -4.50
N GLU A 39 1.15 17.16 -4.34
CA GLU A 39 0.18 18.19 -3.98
C GLU A 39 -0.94 18.35 -5.02
N SER A 40 -0.64 18.22 -6.32
CA SER A 40 -1.66 18.31 -7.36
C SER A 40 -2.65 17.14 -7.32
N ALA A 41 -2.19 15.94 -7.01
CA ALA A 41 -3.04 14.77 -6.81
C ALA A 41 -3.96 14.95 -5.58
N LEU A 42 -3.44 15.54 -4.49
CA LEU A 42 -4.26 15.88 -3.32
C LEU A 42 -5.31 16.96 -3.62
N SER A 43 -4.98 17.93 -4.47
CA SER A 43 -5.94 18.96 -4.91
C SER A 43 -7.07 18.33 -5.72
N THR A 44 -6.77 17.40 -6.61
CA THR A 44 -7.77 16.62 -7.37
C THR A 44 -8.64 15.78 -6.43
N LEU A 45 -8.03 15.04 -5.50
CA LEU A 45 -8.75 14.27 -4.49
C LEU A 45 -9.76 15.14 -3.70
N LYS A 46 -9.33 16.33 -3.23
CA LYS A 46 -10.20 17.24 -2.48
C LYS A 46 -11.37 17.78 -3.32
N ALA A 47 -11.19 17.93 -4.62
CA ALA A 47 -12.27 18.32 -5.53
C ALA A 47 -13.29 17.18 -5.71
N GLU A 48 -12.82 15.91 -5.78
CA GLU A 48 -13.68 14.72 -5.92
C GLU A 48 -14.35 14.31 -4.60
N LEU A 49 -13.62 14.44 -3.47
CA LEU A 49 -14.05 14.05 -2.13
C LEU A 49 -13.83 15.20 -1.14
N PRO A 50 -14.67 16.25 -1.15
CA PRO A 50 -14.47 17.45 -0.30
C PRO A 50 -14.43 17.18 1.21
N GLN A 51 -15.02 16.06 1.66
CA GLN A 51 -15.05 15.63 3.06
C GLN A 51 -13.76 14.94 3.52
N VAL A 52 -12.85 14.60 2.60
CA VAL A 52 -11.57 13.96 2.94
C VAL A 52 -10.53 14.99 3.33
N HIS A 53 -9.90 14.81 4.48
CA HIS A 53 -8.75 15.62 4.87
C HIS A 53 -7.49 15.11 4.15
N ALA A 54 -6.65 16.03 3.69
CA ALA A 54 -5.43 15.64 2.97
C ALA A 54 -4.28 16.61 3.21
N VAL A 55 -3.06 16.07 3.33
CA VAL A 55 -1.83 16.83 3.56
C VAL A 55 -0.65 16.24 2.78
N THR A 56 0.25 17.11 2.34
CA THR A 56 1.50 16.69 1.67
C THR A 56 2.49 16.13 2.69
N ALA A 57 3.00 14.91 2.44
CA ALA A 57 4.02 14.26 3.26
C ALA A 57 4.84 13.24 2.45
N ASP A 58 6.18 13.24 2.60
CA ASP A 58 7.05 12.16 2.15
C ASP A 58 7.04 11.03 3.18
N ALA A 59 6.52 9.86 2.80
CA ALA A 59 6.48 8.68 3.66
C ALA A 59 7.86 8.19 4.11
N GLY A 60 8.91 8.54 3.40
CA GLY A 60 10.29 8.23 3.80
C GLY A 60 10.97 9.30 4.68
N ASN A 61 10.26 10.36 5.06
CA ASN A 61 10.76 11.41 5.94
C ASN A 61 10.10 11.33 7.32
N ALA A 62 10.90 11.07 8.36
CA ALA A 62 10.38 10.87 9.72
C ALA A 62 9.61 12.09 10.26
N GLY A 63 10.07 13.32 9.95
CA GLY A 63 9.41 14.54 10.39
C GLY A 63 8.06 14.74 9.71
N ASP A 64 7.96 14.45 8.41
CA ASP A 64 6.70 14.53 7.67
C ASP A 64 5.69 13.49 8.16
N VAL A 65 6.17 12.26 8.42
CA VAL A 65 5.34 11.19 8.95
C VAL A 65 4.77 11.56 10.32
N ALA A 66 5.62 11.98 11.27
CA ALA A 66 5.17 12.35 12.62
C ALA A 66 4.12 13.47 12.56
N ARG A 67 4.41 14.52 11.80
CA ARG A 67 3.53 15.68 11.62
C ARG A 67 2.20 15.29 10.97
N SER A 68 2.23 14.43 9.95
CA SER A 68 1.01 14.00 9.24
C SER A 68 0.11 13.10 10.08
N VAL A 69 0.68 12.22 10.92
CA VAL A 69 -0.10 11.41 11.86
C VAL A 69 -0.76 12.28 12.92
N GLU A 70 -0.04 13.26 13.48
CA GLU A 70 -0.61 14.20 14.44
C GLU A 70 -1.78 15.00 13.83
N GLN A 71 -1.61 15.53 12.61
CA GLN A 71 -2.67 16.23 11.89
C GLN A 71 -3.87 15.33 11.59
N ALA A 72 -3.65 14.06 11.23
CA ALA A 72 -4.73 13.09 11.02
C ALA A 72 -5.52 12.86 12.31
N VAL A 73 -4.84 12.64 13.42
CA VAL A 73 -5.46 12.43 14.73
C VAL A 73 -6.25 13.66 15.17
N GLN A 74 -5.71 14.85 14.96
CA GLN A 74 -6.40 16.11 15.29
C GLN A 74 -7.65 16.29 14.43
N ALA A 75 -7.55 16.10 13.12
CA ALA A 75 -8.67 16.28 12.19
C ALA A 75 -9.80 15.26 12.38
N LEU A 76 -9.45 14.00 12.68
CA LEU A 76 -10.40 12.90 12.83
C LEU A 76 -10.87 12.67 14.28
N GLY A 77 -10.24 13.31 15.26
CA GLY A 77 -10.53 13.06 16.69
C GLY A 77 -10.00 11.72 17.20
N GLY A 78 -9.00 11.13 16.55
CA GLY A 78 -8.37 9.85 16.88
C GLY A 78 -8.07 9.00 15.64
N LEU A 79 -7.71 7.72 15.84
CA LEU A 79 -7.36 6.81 14.74
C LEU A 79 -7.79 5.39 15.04
N ASP A 80 -8.44 4.73 14.09
CA ASP A 80 -8.87 3.33 14.16
C ASP A 80 -8.17 2.45 13.13
N ILE A 81 -7.86 3.00 11.95
CA ILE A 81 -7.30 2.24 10.84
C ILE A 81 -6.12 3.00 10.23
N LEU A 82 -5.00 2.31 10.07
CA LEU A 82 -3.84 2.78 9.31
C LEU A 82 -3.67 1.93 8.05
N ILE A 83 -3.63 2.59 6.89
CA ILE A 83 -3.32 1.94 5.61
C ILE A 83 -1.99 2.46 5.09
N ASN A 84 -0.95 1.67 5.23
CA ASN A 84 0.39 1.91 4.71
C ASN A 84 0.43 1.55 3.22
N ASN A 85 -0.08 2.45 2.37
CA ASN A 85 -0.12 2.25 0.92
C ASN A 85 1.08 2.89 0.19
N ALA A 86 1.76 3.86 0.79
CA ALA A 86 2.90 4.52 0.18
C ALA A 86 3.98 3.52 -0.26
N GLY A 87 4.50 3.71 -1.48
CA GLY A 87 5.56 2.88 -1.99
C GLY A 87 5.90 3.21 -3.45
N ILE A 88 7.14 2.97 -3.82
CA ILE A 88 7.67 3.17 -5.18
C ILE A 88 8.02 1.84 -5.84
N ALA A 89 8.08 1.86 -7.17
CA ALA A 89 8.51 0.70 -7.94
C ALA A 89 10.00 0.40 -7.75
N GLY A 90 10.82 1.41 -7.50
CA GLY A 90 12.27 1.27 -7.54
C GLY A 90 12.79 1.03 -8.97
N PRO A 91 14.11 0.82 -9.12
CA PRO A 91 14.72 0.57 -10.41
C PRO A 91 14.34 -0.78 -11.01
N THR A 92 14.50 -0.90 -12.32
CA THR A 92 14.40 -2.15 -13.08
C THR A 92 15.71 -2.38 -13.83
N GLY A 93 16.42 -3.44 -13.48
CA GLY A 93 17.72 -3.80 -14.08
C GLY A 93 18.36 -5.01 -13.40
N PRO A 94 19.47 -5.53 -13.95
CA PRO A 94 20.27 -6.56 -13.29
C PRO A 94 20.85 -6.01 -11.98
N VAL A 95 21.14 -6.90 -11.02
CA VAL A 95 21.51 -6.50 -9.65
C VAL A 95 22.82 -5.70 -9.61
N GLU A 96 23.76 -6.00 -10.50
CA GLU A 96 25.06 -5.33 -10.64
C GLU A 96 24.96 -3.87 -11.08
N ASP A 97 23.86 -3.48 -11.74
CA ASP A 97 23.62 -2.12 -12.21
C ASP A 97 22.82 -1.28 -11.20
N ILE A 98 22.31 -1.88 -10.14
CA ILE A 98 21.53 -1.16 -9.10
C ILE A 98 22.48 -0.42 -8.17
N THR A 99 22.36 0.90 -8.12
CA THR A 99 23.16 1.72 -7.21
C THR A 99 22.68 1.58 -5.76
N LEU A 100 23.61 1.78 -4.81
CA LEU A 100 23.27 1.79 -3.38
C LEU A 100 22.16 2.82 -3.06
N ALA A 101 22.22 4.01 -3.67
CA ALA A 101 21.21 5.06 -3.47
C ALA A 101 19.81 4.64 -3.93
N GLU A 102 19.69 3.94 -5.05
CA GLU A 102 18.40 3.41 -5.54
C GLU A 102 17.85 2.30 -4.62
N TRP A 103 18.74 1.43 -4.15
CA TRP A 103 18.43 0.40 -3.16
C TRP A 103 17.88 1.04 -1.88
N GLU A 104 18.68 1.94 -1.27
CA GLU A 104 18.31 2.62 -0.02
C GLU A 104 17.03 3.44 -0.15
N ASN A 105 16.85 4.19 -1.24
CA ASN A 105 15.63 4.95 -1.47
C ASN A 105 14.40 4.05 -1.59
N THR A 106 14.54 2.88 -2.24
CA THR A 106 13.44 1.92 -2.36
C THR A 106 13.05 1.36 -0.99
N LEU A 107 14.02 0.99 -0.16
CA LEU A 107 13.77 0.51 1.20
C LEU A 107 13.22 1.62 2.10
N ARG A 108 13.79 2.82 2.02
CA ARG A 108 13.38 4.00 2.80
C ARG A 108 11.87 4.27 2.65
N ILE A 109 11.36 4.22 1.42
CA ILE A 109 9.93 4.50 1.18
C ILE A 109 9.08 3.26 1.47
N ASN A 110 9.47 2.07 0.94
CA ASN A 110 8.59 0.91 0.93
C ASN A 110 8.47 0.18 2.26
N ILE A 111 9.50 0.22 3.11
CA ILE A 111 9.49 -0.47 4.41
C ILE A 111 9.76 0.48 5.58
N THR A 112 10.78 1.34 5.52
CA THR A 112 11.05 2.27 6.63
C THR A 112 9.88 3.23 6.82
N GLY A 113 9.28 3.72 5.74
CA GLY A 113 8.08 4.57 5.81
C GLY A 113 6.91 3.88 6.52
N GLN A 114 6.63 2.61 6.21
CA GLN A 114 5.56 1.86 6.90
C GLN A 114 5.86 1.69 8.39
N PHE A 115 7.12 1.41 8.75
CA PHE A 115 7.55 1.36 10.15
C PHE A 115 7.31 2.70 10.86
N LEU A 116 7.71 3.82 10.26
CA LEU A 116 7.54 5.16 10.83
C LEU A 116 6.07 5.49 11.06
N TYR A 117 5.18 5.19 10.09
CA TYR A 117 3.75 5.39 10.26
C TYR A 117 3.16 4.54 11.37
N VAL A 118 3.53 3.25 11.46
CA VAL A 118 3.09 2.39 12.57
C VAL A 118 3.56 2.95 13.91
N GLN A 119 4.85 3.29 14.04
CA GLN A 119 5.43 3.81 15.27
C GLN A 119 4.68 5.06 15.79
N ASN A 120 4.37 6.01 14.90
CA ASN A 120 3.67 7.24 15.28
C ASN A 120 2.16 7.03 15.47
N ALA A 121 1.52 6.13 14.72
CA ALA A 121 0.08 5.87 14.81
C ALA A 121 -0.30 4.99 16.01
N LEU A 122 0.59 4.12 16.47
CA LEU A 122 0.30 3.09 17.47
C LEU A 122 -0.30 3.63 18.79
N PRO A 123 0.18 4.73 19.39
CA PRO A 123 -0.43 5.29 20.60
C PRO A 123 -1.90 5.70 20.44
N HIS A 124 -2.30 6.02 19.21
CA HIS A 124 -3.67 6.42 18.85
C HIS A 124 -4.53 5.22 18.48
N LEU A 125 -3.98 4.24 17.76
CA LEU A 125 -4.65 2.97 17.44
C LEU A 125 -5.03 2.18 18.70
N ARG A 126 -4.20 2.21 19.74
CA ARG A 126 -4.50 1.61 21.05
C ARG A 126 -5.78 2.13 21.72
N LYS A 127 -6.20 3.34 21.35
CA LYS A 127 -7.44 3.99 21.84
C LYS A 127 -8.58 3.89 20.82
N GLY A 128 -8.32 3.23 19.70
CA GLY A 128 -9.26 3.08 18.59
C GLY A 128 -10.32 2.00 18.83
N THR A 129 -11.34 2.02 18.00
CA THR A 129 -12.37 0.97 17.97
C THR A 129 -12.00 -0.08 16.93
N HIS A 130 -11.89 -1.37 17.33
CA HIS A 130 -11.48 -2.49 16.48
C HIS A 130 -10.28 -2.15 15.58
N PRO A 131 -9.14 -1.73 16.16
CA PRO A 131 -8.05 -1.13 15.39
C PRO A 131 -7.43 -2.12 14.39
N ALA A 132 -7.07 -1.59 13.23
CA ALA A 132 -6.49 -2.38 12.15
C ALA A 132 -5.36 -1.65 11.42
N ILE A 133 -4.32 -2.39 11.04
CA ILE A 133 -3.23 -1.93 10.20
C ILE A 133 -3.22 -2.77 8.92
N VAL A 134 -3.19 -2.12 7.77
CA VAL A 134 -2.99 -2.77 6.47
C VAL A 134 -1.69 -2.28 5.87
N ASN A 135 -0.78 -3.20 5.60
CA ASN A 135 0.51 -2.93 4.97
C ASN A 135 0.48 -3.39 3.51
N MET A 136 0.77 -2.49 2.56
CA MET A 136 0.79 -2.85 1.15
C MET A 136 2.10 -3.52 0.78
N SER A 137 2.05 -4.85 0.61
CA SER A 137 3.10 -5.66 0.01
C SER A 137 2.89 -5.77 -1.52
N SER A 138 3.09 -6.92 -2.10
CA SER A 138 2.96 -7.22 -3.53
C SER A 138 3.06 -8.74 -3.73
N ALA A 139 2.67 -9.26 -4.88
CA ALA A 139 3.08 -10.60 -5.35
C ALA A 139 4.61 -10.75 -5.30
N ALA A 140 5.38 -9.67 -5.55
CA ALA A 140 6.83 -9.63 -5.41
C ALA A 140 7.35 -9.78 -3.95
N GLY A 141 6.49 -9.70 -2.95
CA GLY A 141 6.79 -10.04 -1.55
C GLY A 141 6.53 -11.51 -1.21
N ARG A 142 6.04 -12.29 -2.16
CA ARG A 142 5.76 -13.74 -2.03
C ARG A 142 6.55 -14.58 -3.04
N LEU A 143 6.93 -13.98 -4.14
CA LEU A 143 7.59 -14.60 -5.28
C LEU A 143 8.88 -13.87 -5.63
N GLY A 144 9.86 -14.58 -6.22
CA GLY A 144 11.04 -13.93 -6.80
C GLY A 144 10.68 -13.10 -8.02
N PHE A 145 11.33 -11.93 -8.19
CA PHE A 145 11.06 -11.04 -9.30
C PHE A 145 12.37 -10.55 -9.94
N ALA A 146 12.77 -11.20 -11.03
CA ALA A 146 14.01 -10.89 -11.73
C ALA A 146 14.07 -9.45 -12.23
N GLY A 147 15.22 -8.78 -12.05
CA GLY A 147 15.42 -7.38 -12.42
C GLY A 147 14.69 -6.36 -11.52
N ARG A 148 14.19 -6.80 -10.35
CA ARG A 148 13.45 -5.96 -9.40
C ARG A 148 13.88 -6.21 -7.96
N THR A 149 15.17 -6.48 -7.73
CA THR A 149 15.70 -6.91 -6.43
C THR A 149 15.40 -5.96 -5.28
N PRO A 150 15.56 -4.62 -5.38
CA PRO A 150 15.25 -3.72 -4.26
C PRO A 150 13.75 -3.73 -3.91
N TYR A 151 12.90 -3.71 -4.95
CA TYR A 151 11.45 -3.77 -4.78
C TYR A 151 11.02 -5.07 -4.11
N SER A 152 11.47 -6.22 -4.64
CA SER A 152 11.13 -7.53 -4.08
C SER A 152 11.60 -7.65 -2.63
N ALA A 153 12.85 -7.29 -2.33
CA ALA A 153 13.38 -7.30 -0.96
C ALA A 153 12.53 -6.45 -0.01
N SER A 154 12.16 -5.23 -0.43
CA SER A 154 11.30 -4.36 0.38
C SER A 154 9.92 -4.98 0.65
N LYS A 155 9.32 -5.67 -0.36
CA LYS A 155 7.97 -6.24 -0.23
C LYS A 155 7.96 -7.56 0.57
N TRP A 156 9.05 -8.33 0.56
CA TRP A 156 9.26 -9.44 1.50
C TRP A 156 9.42 -8.94 2.93
N ALA A 157 10.17 -7.85 3.13
CA ALA A 157 10.33 -7.23 4.46
C ALA A 157 8.98 -6.78 5.04
N VAL A 158 8.07 -6.25 4.22
CA VAL A 158 6.70 -5.87 4.64
C VAL A 158 5.92 -7.06 5.19
N ILE A 159 6.05 -8.27 4.59
CA ILE A 159 5.36 -9.46 5.09
C ILE A 159 5.94 -9.89 6.45
N GLY A 160 7.27 -9.90 6.59
CA GLY A 160 7.91 -10.18 7.87
C GLY A 160 7.51 -9.20 8.96
N PHE A 161 7.52 -7.90 8.64
CA PHE A 161 7.07 -6.82 9.51
C PHE A 161 5.61 -7.00 9.94
N THR A 162 4.71 -7.29 8.99
CA THR A 162 3.28 -7.54 9.26
C THR A 162 3.07 -8.67 10.26
N ARG A 163 3.75 -9.81 10.06
CA ARG A 163 3.61 -10.98 10.94
C ARG A 163 4.15 -10.71 12.34
N SER A 164 5.27 -10.01 12.44
CA SER A 164 5.85 -9.62 13.74
C SER A 164 4.91 -8.68 14.50
N LEU A 165 4.40 -7.65 13.83
CA LEU A 165 3.41 -6.74 14.42
C LEU A 165 2.11 -7.45 14.83
N ALA A 166 1.63 -8.40 14.05
CA ALA A 166 0.42 -9.16 14.39
C ALA A 166 0.58 -9.95 15.68
N ASN A 167 1.77 -10.53 15.93
CA ASN A 167 2.09 -11.23 17.17
C ASN A 167 2.26 -10.25 18.34
N GLU A 168 2.92 -9.13 18.11
CA GLU A 168 3.21 -8.11 19.13
C GLU A 168 1.94 -7.38 19.59
N LEU A 169 1.08 -6.99 18.64
CA LEU A 169 -0.08 -6.13 18.88
C LEU A 169 -1.41 -6.90 19.05
N GLY A 170 -1.41 -8.20 18.70
CA GLY A 170 -2.58 -9.06 18.85
C GLY A 170 -3.16 -9.10 20.26
N PRO A 171 -2.34 -9.22 21.33
CA PRO A 171 -2.82 -9.14 22.72
C PRO A 171 -3.53 -7.82 23.06
N GLU A 172 -3.24 -6.75 22.32
CA GLU A 172 -3.88 -5.44 22.47
C GLU A 172 -5.14 -5.28 21.57
N GLY A 173 -5.55 -6.33 20.85
CA GLY A 173 -6.69 -6.31 19.95
C GLY A 173 -6.46 -5.58 18.62
N ILE A 174 -5.22 -5.24 18.28
CA ILE A 174 -4.86 -4.57 17.02
C ILE A 174 -4.55 -5.64 15.97
N ARG A 175 -5.31 -5.66 14.88
CA ARG A 175 -5.10 -6.59 13.77
C ARG A 175 -4.14 -6.00 12.74
N VAL A 176 -3.23 -6.81 12.22
CA VAL A 176 -2.25 -6.37 11.22
C VAL A 176 -2.22 -7.36 10.07
N ASN A 177 -2.51 -6.89 8.85
CA ASN A 177 -2.48 -7.73 7.66
C ASN A 177 -1.70 -7.06 6.52
N ALA A 178 -1.11 -7.86 5.65
CA ALA A 178 -0.56 -7.39 4.39
C ALA A 178 -1.51 -7.72 3.23
N ILE A 179 -1.65 -6.80 2.28
CA ILE A 179 -2.26 -7.08 0.97
C ILE A 179 -1.14 -7.20 -0.04
N CYS A 180 -1.23 -8.22 -0.90
CA CYS A 180 -0.23 -8.57 -1.91
C CYS A 180 -0.87 -8.48 -3.32
N PRO A 181 -0.95 -7.26 -3.91
CA PRO A 181 -1.46 -7.09 -5.26
C PRO A 181 -0.60 -7.81 -6.29
N GLY A 182 -1.24 -8.34 -7.33
CA GLY A 182 -0.59 -8.70 -8.59
C GLY A 182 -0.25 -7.49 -9.45
N ALA A 183 -0.29 -7.67 -10.78
CA ALA A 183 -0.21 -6.57 -11.71
C ALA A 183 -1.52 -5.77 -11.65
N VAL A 184 -1.44 -4.52 -11.17
CA VAL A 184 -2.60 -3.63 -11.06
C VAL A 184 -2.63 -2.71 -12.26
N ASP A 185 -3.74 -2.73 -13.01
CA ASP A 185 -3.89 -1.88 -14.19
C ASP A 185 -3.80 -0.39 -13.83
N GLY A 186 -3.10 0.36 -14.68
CA GLY A 186 -2.91 1.79 -14.50
C GLY A 186 -1.51 2.29 -14.90
N PRO A 187 -1.26 3.60 -14.76
CA PRO A 187 -0.03 4.23 -15.26
C PRO A 187 1.27 3.63 -14.68
N ARG A 188 1.24 3.19 -13.42
CA ARG A 188 2.43 2.64 -12.74
C ARG A 188 2.91 1.33 -13.36
N ILE A 189 1.98 0.40 -13.67
CA ILE A 189 2.37 -0.88 -14.28
C ILE A 189 2.86 -0.66 -15.72
N GLN A 190 2.30 0.30 -16.45
CA GLN A 190 2.74 0.64 -17.79
C GLN A 190 4.18 1.16 -17.81
N GLN A 191 4.60 1.94 -16.80
CA GLN A 191 5.99 2.36 -16.63
C GLN A 191 6.91 1.15 -16.34
N VAL A 192 6.49 0.22 -15.49
CA VAL A 192 7.25 -1.00 -15.18
C VAL A 192 7.40 -1.87 -16.42
N ILE A 193 6.33 -2.07 -17.18
CA ILE A 193 6.33 -2.84 -18.44
C ILE A 193 7.28 -2.18 -19.45
N SER A 194 7.22 -0.85 -19.60
CA SER A 194 8.12 -0.10 -20.49
C SER A 194 9.60 -0.27 -20.12
N ALA A 195 9.92 -0.15 -18.83
CA ALA A 195 11.29 -0.36 -18.35
C ALA A 195 11.76 -1.81 -18.57
N LYS A 196 10.89 -2.78 -18.33
CA LYS A 196 11.18 -4.21 -18.55
C LYS A 196 11.35 -4.53 -20.04
N ALA A 197 10.51 -3.96 -20.90
CA ALA A 197 10.60 -4.09 -22.35
C ALA A 197 11.95 -3.59 -22.87
N LYS A 198 12.38 -2.41 -22.39
CA LYS A 198 13.71 -1.85 -22.72
C LYS A 198 14.84 -2.78 -22.24
N MET A 199 14.79 -3.27 -21.00
CA MET A 199 15.79 -4.18 -20.44
C MET A 199 15.92 -5.48 -21.25
N LEU A 200 14.80 -6.02 -21.74
CA LEU A 200 14.76 -7.30 -22.48
C LEU A 200 14.93 -7.15 -23.99
N GLY A 201 14.94 -5.91 -24.53
CA GLY A 201 14.94 -5.68 -25.98
C GLY A 201 13.68 -6.18 -26.68
N LYS A 202 12.51 -6.21 -26.00
CA LYS A 202 11.25 -6.74 -26.51
C LYS A 202 10.22 -5.64 -26.75
N PRO A 203 9.24 -5.83 -27.69
CA PRO A 203 8.11 -4.91 -27.84
C PRO A 203 7.28 -4.80 -26.55
N HIS A 204 6.81 -3.57 -26.24
CA HIS A 204 5.98 -3.29 -25.08
C HIS A 204 4.76 -4.24 -24.96
N ALA A 205 4.02 -4.40 -26.07
CA ALA A 205 2.82 -5.26 -26.11
C ALA A 205 3.14 -6.72 -25.71
N GLN A 206 4.26 -7.27 -26.17
CA GLN A 206 4.67 -8.63 -25.82
C GLN A 206 4.95 -8.77 -24.33
N VAL A 207 5.56 -7.74 -23.69
CA VAL A 207 5.81 -7.75 -22.26
C VAL A 207 4.51 -7.58 -21.48
N GLU A 208 3.61 -6.72 -21.95
CA GLU A 208 2.28 -6.55 -21.34
C GLU A 208 1.47 -7.85 -21.36
N ASP A 209 1.45 -8.56 -22.50
CA ASP A 209 0.78 -9.87 -22.60
C ASP A 209 1.40 -10.89 -21.63
N THR A 210 2.73 -10.84 -21.42
CA THR A 210 3.38 -11.68 -20.43
C THR A 210 2.93 -11.34 -19.00
N TYR A 211 2.76 -10.05 -18.69
CA TYR A 211 2.23 -9.63 -17.38
C TYR A 211 0.79 -10.10 -17.14
N LYS A 212 -0.07 -10.09 -18.17
CA LYS A 212 -1.42 -10.66 -18.07
C LYS A 212 -1.39 -12.18 -17.90
N ALA A 213 -0.52 -12.87 -18.65
CA ALA A 213 -0.37 -14.31 -18.61
C ALA A 213 0.27 -14.87 -17.32
N GLN A 214 0.83 -14.02 -16.45
CA GLN A 214 1.33 -14.44 -15.12
C GLN A 214 0.21 -14.87 -14.17
N SER A 215 -0.97 -14.33 -14.36
CA SER A 215 -2.15 -14.65 -13.57
C SER A 215 -2.93 -15.79 -14.24
N ALA A 216 -3.42 -16.76 -13.47
CA ALA A 216 -4.27 -17.82 -13.98
C ALA A 216 -5.59 -17.30 -14.58
N MET A 217 -6.02 -16.12 -14.14
CA MET A 217 -7.19 -15.43 -14.71
C MET A 217 -6.87 -14.65 -16.00
N HIS A 218 -5.61 -14.62 -16.44
CA HIS A 218 -5.12 -13.89 -17.62
C HIS A 218 -5.54 -12.40 -17.66
N THR A 219 -5.57 -11.75 -16.50
CA THR A 219 -5.95 -10.34 -16.35
C THR A 219 -5.03 -9.61 -15.38
N MET A 220 -5.00 -8.30 -15.49
CA MET A 220 -4.53 -7.42 -14.44
C MET A 220 -5.70 -7.13 -13.48
N VAL A 221 -5.40 -6.99 -12.19
CA VAL A 221 -6.39 -6.57 -11.19
C VAL A 221 -6.57 -5.06 -11.23
N THR A 222 -7.71 -4.58 -10.74
CA THR A 222 -7.99 -3.14 -10.66
C THR A 222 -7.61 -2.56 -9.30
N ALA A 223 -7.49 -1.23 -9.21
CA ALA A 223 -7.31 -0.55 -7.93
C ALA A 223 -8.50 -0.78 -6.98
N ASP A 224 -9.72 -0.92 -7.54
CA ASP A 224 -10.93 -1.19 -6.75
C ASP A 224 -10.91 -2.60 -6.13
N ASP A 225 -10.36 -3.61 -6.82
CA ASP A 225 -10.21 -4.96 -6.25
C ASP A 225 -9.36 -4.92 -4.98
N ILE A 226 -8.26 -4.15 -5.02
CA ILE A 226 -7.37 -3.97 -3.88
C ILE A 226 -8.06 -3.17 -2.77
N ALA A 227 -8.77 -2.09 -3.12
CA ALA A 227 -9.50 -1.25 -2.16
C ALA A 227 -10.60 -2.02 -1.45
N ASN A 228 -11.34 -2.88 -2.17
CA ASN A 228 -12.38 -3.73 -1.61
C ASN A 228 -11.80 -4.78 -0.65
N GLN A 229 -10.65 -5.38 -0.96
CA GLN A 229 -9.96 -6.28 -0.05
C GLN A 229 -9.49 -5.54 1.22
N ALA A 230 -8.97 -4.31 1.09
CA ALA A 230 -8.58 -3.49 2.22
C ALA A 230 -9.79 -3.15 3.11
N LEU A 231 -10.93 -2.77 2.49
CA LEU A 231 -12.17 -2.52 3.21
C LEU A 231 -12.64 -3.76 3.99
N PHE A 232 -12.61 -4.94 3.36
CA PHE A 232 -12.99 -6.19 4.01
C PHE A 232 -12.14 -6.47 5.25
N VAL A 233 -10.81 -6.45 5.14
CA VAL A 233 -9.94 -6.77 6.28
C VAL A 233 -9.97 -5.72 7.39
N CYS A 234 -10.40 -4.49 7.08
CA CYS A 234 -10.61 -3.43 8.08
C CYS A 234 -12.00 -3.48 8.74
N SER A 235 -12.94 -4.22 8.16
CA SER A 235 -14.32 -4.31 8.67
C SER A 235 -14.47 -5.32 9.81
N ASP A 236 -15.62 -5.28 10.48
CA ASP A 236 -15.99 -6.21 11.55
C ASP A 236 -16.23 -7.64 11.04
N LEU A 237 -16.31 -7.84 9.72
CA LEU A 237 -16.39 -9.17 9.11
C LEU A 237 -15.06 -9.94 9.18
N ALA A 238 -13.95 -9.25 9.52
CA ALA A 238 -12.59 -9.80 9.53
C ALA A 238 -11.93 -9.75 10.92
N LEU A 239 -12.70 -9.74 12.01
CA LEU A 239 -12.17 -9.56 13.38
C LEU A 239 -11.13 -10.61 13.79
N ASN A 240 -11.17 -11.79 13.20
CA ASN A 240 -10.21 -12.88 13.49
C ASN A 240 -9.18 -13.06 12.36
N ILE A 241 -9.03 -12.09 11.45
CA ILE A 241 -8.02 -12.11 10.39
C ILE A 241 -6.88 -11.17 10.80
N SER A 242 -5.73 -11.75 11.18
CA SER A 242 -4.50 -11.03 11.53
C SER A 242 -3.27 -11.85 11.13
N GLY A 243 -2.16 -11.17 10.84
CA GLY A 243 -0.89 -11.80 10.43
C GLY A 243 -0.88 -12.38 9.01
N GLN A 244 -1.91 -12.12 8.21
CA GLN A 244 -2.07 -12.71 6.89
C GLN A 244 -1.39 -11.87 5.79
N ALA A 245 -0.90 -12.56 4.74
CA ALA A 245 -0.44 -11.97 3.49
C ALA A 245 -1.45 -12.34 2.39
N LEU A 246 -2.44 -11.47 2.19
CA LEU A 246 -3.61 -11.72 1.36
C LEU A 246 -3.33 -11.33 -0.09
N ALA A 247 -3.36 -12.30 -0.99
CA ALA A 247 -3.19 -12.06 -2.41
C ALA A 247 -4.48 -11.51 -3.04
N VAL A 248 -4.30 -10.51 -3.91
CA VAL A 248 -5.31 -10.03 -4.87
C VAL A 248 -4.59 -9.93 -6.20
N ASP A 249 -4.46 -11.05 -6.90
CA ASP A 249 -3.51 -11.20 -8.01
C ASP A 249 -3.99 -12.15 -9.13
N GLY A 250 -5.25 -12.59 -9.07
CA GLY A 250 -5.81 -13.54 -10.03
C GLY A 250 -5.06 -14.89 -10.07
N HIS A 251 -4.46 -15.28 -8.94
CA HIS A 251 -3.59 -16.45 -8.80
C HIS A 251 -2.32 -16.34 -9.66
N THR A 252 -1.41 -15.49 -9.20
CA THR A 252 -0.07 -15.34 -9.81
C THR A 252 0.90 -16.33 -9.17
N GLU A 253 1.44 -17.26 -9.96
CA GLU A 253 2.38 -18.31 -9.50
C GLU A 253 3.84 -17.94 -9.69
N LYS A 254 4.14 -17.07 -10.67
CA LYS A 254 5.49 -16.60 -10.99
C LYS A 254 5.46 -15.15 -11.47
N LEU A 255 6.57 -14.46 -11.29
CA LEU A 255 6.78 -13.13 -11.82
C LEU A 255 7.84 -13.16 -12.93
N PHE A 256 7.58 -12.40 -13.99
CA PHE A 256 8.39 -12.36 -15.19
C PHE A 256 9.33 -11.16 -15.21
#